data_adc88a192403df68a80f2aff40495b2d
#
_entry.id   adc88a192403df68a80f2aff40495b2d
#
_cell.length_a   1.000
_cell.length_b   1.000
_cell.length_c   1.000
_cell.angle_alpha   90.00
_cell.angle_beta   90.00
_cell.angle_gamma   90.00
#
_symmetry.space_group_name_H-M   'P 1'
#
loop_
_entity.id
_entity.type
_entity.pdbx_description
1 polymer ?
#
loop_
_entity_poly.entity_id
_entity_poly.type
_entity_poly.pdbx_seq_one_letter_code
_entity_poly.pdbx_strand_id
1 'polypeptide(L)'
;MSQALEPLTLENEATYESLISLIENNQDRLALIIVACDDLRLRQRVVDRYEAEARQAKIRSYRIVLGKEPSLRSELAKLALRQGDAAVVTVTGAEWLLRVKMREGEEQSDLDKFFGYLQWTREGLREFRVPIVLWVTHRILREISRQAPDFWSWRKAVLRFSSEEAEPIPVWNEERSQLSQSQPEDEFLPPLEELLSEIQQLESSTPESSNLATLYKQLGQIYANRIASGKATNLEQERQQTIDAFQNAIDRYRQLNSQSDLGGALRRLGNFLDSQSRYEDAIVAYQQSLEIEREIGNRRGEAASLGNLGSAYNSLGQYQRAIELYQQSLEIEREIGNRKGEADSLNNLGIAYNSLGQHQRAIELHQQSLEIKRDIGNRRGEAASLGNLGSAYNSLGQYQRAIELYQQSLEIEREIGDRGGEANSLGNLGNAYKSLGQYERAIDFHQQHYEIAREIGDRGGEANSLGNLGIVYYLLKQYERAFNLYQQDYEISHEIGDRRGEANSCFNLGLALVKLNRKQESIKALQNARRLFQEMGLEHLVECCDNTMRKFRHKIN
;
A
#
# COMPACT_ATOMS: atom_id res chain seq x y z
N MET A 1 16.17 -18.92 51.16
CA MET A 1 17.63 -18.79 50.89
C MET A 1 17.74 -17.84 49.69
N SER A 2 18.22 -16.63 49.94
CA SER A 2 18.47 -15.64 48.90
C SER A 2 19.63 -16.15 48.06
N GLN A 3 19.39 -16.48 46.80
CA GLN A 3 20.47 -16.63 45.82
C GLN A 3 21.12 -15.26 45.68
N ALA A 4 22.38 -15.14 46.11
CA ALA A 4 23.17 -13.96 45.85
C ALA A 4 23.22 -13.78 44.31
N LEU A 5 22.70 -12.67 43.81
CA LEU A 5 22.79 -12.32 42.40
C LEU A 5 24.27 -12.23 42.03
N GLU A 6 24.69 -12.94 41.01
CA GLU A 6 26.06 -12.83 40.48
C GLU A 6 26.35 -11.37 40.09
N PRO A 7 27.54 -10.86 40.43
CA PRO A 7 27.87 -9.47 40.13
C PRO A 7 27.91 -9.25 38.60
N LEU A 8 27.46 -8.07 38.16
CA LEU A 8 27.59 -7.62 36.77
C LEU A 8 29.06 -7.26 36.47
N THR A 9 29.45 -7.29 35.20
CA THR A 9 30.74 -6.72 34.79
C THR A 9 30.80 -5.23 35.08
N LEU A 10 31.99 -4.65 35.22
CA LEU A 10 32.14 -3.20 35.51
C LEU A 10 31.41 -2.31 34.50
N GLU A 11 31.44 -2.69 33.22
CA GLU A 11 30.74 -1.97 32.16
C GLU A 11 29.22 -2.06 32.31
N ASN A 12 28.71 -3.26 32.57
CA ASN A 12 27.28 -3.48 32.78
C ASN A 12 26.78 -2.86 34.09
N GLU A 13 27.62 -2.76 35.14
CA GLU A 13 27.26 -2.08 36.38
C GLU A 13 27.11 -0.56 36.16
N ALA A 14 28.02 0.09 35.42
CA ALA A 14 27.90 1.50 35.07
C ALA A 14 26.64 1.79 34.21
N THR A 15 26.31 0.86 33.32
CA THR A 15 25.07 0.93 32.50
C THR A 15 23.85 0.75 33.40
N TYR A 16 23.92 -0.14 34.39
CA TYR A 16 22.84 -0.35 35.35
C TYR A 16 22.60 0.87 36.23
N GLU A 17 23.62 1.51 36.77
CA GLU A 17 23.51 2.75 37.56
C GLU A 17 22.85 3.88 36.73
N SER A 18 23.20 3.96 35.45
CA SER A 18 22.56 4.91 34.52
C SER A 18 21.06 4.60 34.32
N LEU A 19 20.69 3.34 34.23
CA LEU A 19 19.29 2.91 34.10
C LEU A 19 18.49 3.28 35.36
N ILE A 20 19.01 3.00 36.55
CA ILE A 20 18.36 3.34 37.83
C ILE A 20 18.16 4.85 37.93
N SER A 21 19.21 5.63 37.68
CA SER A 21 19.14 7.10 37.69
C SER A 21 18.06 7.64 36.73
N LEU A 22 17.92 7.04 35.55
CA LEU A 22 16.89 7.44 34.59
C LEU A 22 15.47 7.10 35.09
N ILE A 23 15.29 5.95 35.73
CA ILE A 23 14.01 5.53 36.30
C ILE A 23 13.62 6.47 37.46
N GLU A 24 14.51 6.72 38.41
CA GLU A 24 14.24 7.54 39.58
C GLU A 24 13.95 9.00 39.25
N ASN A 25 14.71 9.58 38.31
CA ASN A 25 14.58 11.00 37.95
C ASN A 25 13.41 11.31 37.02
N ASN A 26 12.60 10.33 36.62
CA ASN A 26 11.49 10.53 35.68
C ASN A 26 10.14 9.93 36.18
N GLN A 27 9.92 9.84 37.48
CA GLN A 27 8.74 9.20 38.08
C GLN A 27 7.41 9.94 37.82
N ASP A 28 7.46 11.19 37.45
CA ASP A 28 6.27 12.06 37.26
C ASP A 28 6.00 12.41 35.79
N ARG A 29 6.76 11.80 34.86
CA ARG A 29 6.69 12.10 33.44
C ARG A 29 6.99 10.90 32.58
N LEU A 30 6.51 10.91 31.34
CA LEU A 30 6.87 9.92 30.35
C LEU A 30 8.39 9.97 30.08
N ALA A 31 9.06 8.87 30.28
CA ALA A 31 10.46 8.70 29.90
C ALA A 31 10.63 7.35 29.21
N LEU A 32 10.75 7.36 27.90
CA LEU A 32 11.02 6.16 27.10
C LEU A 32 12.52 5.84 27.16
N ILE A 33 12.89 4.76 27.80
CA ILE A 33 14.24 4.24 27.93
C ILE A 33 14.33 2.96 27.09
N ILE A 34 15.16 2.95 26.08
CA ILE A 34 15.36 1.76 25.23
C ILE A 34 16.63 1.05 25.70
N VAL A 35 16.53 -0.22 26.02
CA VAL A 35 17.65 -1.00 26.53
C VAL A 35 17.92 -2.17 25.58
N ALA A 36 19.11 -2.21 24.99
CA ALA A 36 19.53 -3.30 24.13
C ALA A 36 20.34 -4.34 24.91
N CYS A 37 19.93 -5.60 24.83
CA CYS A 37 20.61 -6.73 25.42
C CYS A 37 20.26 -8.00 24.64
N ASP A 38 21.27 -8.67 24.09
CA ASP A 38 21.09 -9.94 23.36
C ASP A 38 21.12 -11.16 24.29
N ASP A 39 21.69 -11.00 25.48
CA ASP A 39 21.74 -12.05 26.52
C ASP A 39 20.47 -12.01 27.38
N LEU A 40 19.61 -13.01 27.21
CA LEU A 40 18.34 -13.12 27.92
C LEU A 40 18.51 -13.37 29.41
N ARG A 41 19.57 -14.04 29.82
CA ARG A 41 19.86 -14.32 31.25
C ARG A 41 20.32 -13.04 31.93
N LEU A 42 21.26 -12.34 31.33
CA LEU A 42 21.72 -11.04 31.82
C LEU A 42 20.54 -10.05 31.92
N ARG A 43 19.72 -9.94 30.86
CA ARG A 43 18.51 -9.10 30.89
C ARG A 43 17.59 -9.44 32.06
N GLN A 44 17.33 -10.74 32.29
CA GLN A 44 16.45 -11.16 33.39
C GLN A 44 17.04 -10.77 34.73
N ARG A 45 18.35 -10.98 34.95
CA ARG A 45 19.06 -10.57 36.18
C ARG A 45 18.94 -9.06 36.43
N VAL A 46 19.16 -8.25 35.38
CA VAL A 46 19.08 -6.78 35.47
C VAL A 46 17.65 -6.35 35.77
N VAL A 47 16.65 -6.92 35.09
CA VAL A 47 15.24 -6.63 35.34
C VAL A 47 14.82 -6.96 36.76
N ASP A 48 15.14 -8.17 37.23
CA ASP A 48 14.77 -8.60 38.56
C ASP A 48 15.45 -7.74 39.65
N ARG A 49 16.70 -7.29 39.42
CA ARG A 49 17.44 -6.43 40.33
C ARG A 49 16.79 -5.05 40.45
N TYR A 50 16.53 -4.33 39.34
CA TYR A 50 15.95 -3.00 39.48
C TYR A 50 14.47 -3.02 39.92
N GLU A 51 13.72 -4.05 39.60
CA GLU A 51 12.36 -4.22 40.12
C GLU A 51 12.35 -4.49 41.63
N ALA A 52 13.38 -5.16 42.17
CA ALA A 52 13.54 -5.34 43.59
C ALA A 52 13.93 -4.04 44.30
N GLU A 53 14.86 -3.27 43.71
CA GLU A 53 15.28 -1.95 44.22
C GLU A 53 14.11 -0.94 44.13
N ALA A 54 13.35 -0.92 43.03
CA ALA A 54 12.15 -0.10 42.88
C ALA A 54 11.13 -0.38 43.98
N ARG A 55 10.89 -1.66 44.31
CA ARG A 55 9.99 -2.02 45.44
C ARG A 55 10.46 -1.49 46.76
N GLN A 56 11.77 -1.51 47.03
CA GLN A 56 12.36 -0.93 48.26
C GLN A 56 12.17 0.58 48.31
N ALA A 57 12.30 1.24 47.14
CA ALA A 57 12.05 2.69 46.98
C ALA A 57 10.55 3.05 46.93
N LYS A 58 9.63 2.10 47.11
CA LYS A 58 8.17 2.27 47.00
C LYS A 58 7.68 2.66 45.60
N ILE A 59 8.44 2.33 44.57
CA ILE A 59 8.09 2.47 43.17
C ILE A 59 7.37 1.18 42.73
N ARG A 60 6.17 1.28 42.18
CA ARG A 60 5.43 0.10 41.67
C ARG A 60 6.05 -0.34 40.33
N SER A 61 6.30 -1.61 40.20
CA SER A 61 6.82 -2.22 38.97
C SER A 61 5.72 -2.95 38.22
N TYR A 62 5.56 -2.65 36.97
CA TYR A 62 4.65 -3.34 36.04
C TYR A 62 5.48 -3.99 34.94
N ARG A 63 5.12 -5.20 34.53
CA ARG A 63 5.80 -5.94 33.46
C ARG A 63 4.84 -6.25 32.33
N ILE A 64 5.21 -5.88 31.11
CA ILE A 64 4.54 -6.20 29.88
C ILE A 64 5.41 -7.16 29.08
N VAL A 65 4.83 -8.23 28.57
CA VAL A 65 5.50 -9.13 27.62
C VAL A 65 4.74 -9.02 26.30
N LEU A 66 5.40 -8.49 25.28
CA LEU A 66 4.82 -8.35 23.94
C LEU A 66 4.53 -9.75 23.35
N GLY A 67 3.33 -9.94 22.86
CA GLY A 67 2.80 -11.19 22.32
C GLY A 67 2.44 -11.07 20.84
N LYS A 68 1.38 -11.79 20.42
CA LYS A 68 0.92 -11.84 19.03
C LYS A 68 0.37 -10.50 18.50
N GLU A 69 -0.10 -9.63 19.38
CA GLU A 69 -0.50 -8.25 19.06
C GLU A 69 0.46 -7.30 19.77
N PRO A 70 1.54 -6.90 19.10
CA PRO A 70 2.65 -6.20 19.75
C PRO A 70 2.39 -4.68 19.92
N SER A 71 1.18 -4.27 20.25
CA SER A 71 0.83 -2.87 20.52
C SER A 71 1.21 -2.49 21.95
N LEU A 72 2.26 -1.68 22.08
CA LEU A 72 2.74 -1.18 23.38
C LEU A 72 1.64 -0.36 24.10
N ARG A 73 0.90 0.47 23.38
CA ARG A 73 -0.16 1.31 23.93
C ARG A 73 -1.32 0.47 24.46
N SER A 74 -1.77 -0.52 23.70
CA SER A 74 -2.86 -1.41 24.11
C SER A 74 -2.52 -2.15 25.41
N GLU A 75 -1.28 -2.61 25.54
CA GLU A 75 -0.82 -3.28 26.75
C GLU A 75 -0.69 -2.31 27.95
N LEU A 76 -0.23 -1.09 27.72
CA LEU A 76 -0.16 -0.04 28.75
C LEU A 76 -1.54 0.36 29.26
N ALA A 77 -2.52 0.47 28.36
CA ALA A 77 -3.90 0.84 28.72
C ALA A 77 -4.59 -0.20 29.63
N LYS A 78 -4.14 -1.47 29.58
CA LYS A 78 -4.64 -2.53 30.49
C LYS A 78 -4.10 -2.40 31.92
N LEU A 79 -3.02 -1.60 32.10
CA LEU A 79 -2.43 -1.39 33.41
C LEU A 79 -3.25 -0.34 34.19
N ALA A 80 -3.62 -0.64 35.43
CA ALA A 80 -4.33 0.31 36.31
C ALA A 80 -3.37 1.37 36.86
N LEU A 81 -2.73 2.14 35.97
CA LEU A 81 -1.83 3.24 36.33
C LEU A 81 -2.64 4.43 36.85
N ARG A 82 -2.38 4.88 38.07
CA ARG A 82 -3.02 6.07 38.62
C ARG A 82 -2.08 7.28 38.47
N GLN A 83 -2.66 8.42 38.13
CA GLN A 83 -1.92 9.67 38.04
C GLN A 83 -1.30 10.02 39.40
N GLY A 84 0.02 10.21 39.45
CA GLY A 84 0.78 10.51 40.67
C GLY A 84 1.36 9.33 41.44
N ASP A 85 1.09 8.09 41.02
CA ASP A 85 1.78 6.92 41.58
C ASP A 85 3.20 6.82 41.03
N ALA A 86 4.20 6.66 41.90
CA ALA A 86 5.55 6.33 41.46
C ALA A 86 5.56 4.92 40.89
N ALA A 87 5.86 4.78 39.60
CA ALA A 87 5.82 3.50 38.91
C ALA A 87 6.88 3.40 37.81
N VAL A 88 7.23 2.18 37.43
CA VAL A 88 8.06 1.86 36.26
C VAL A 88 7.39 0.75 35.48
N VAL A 89 7.39 0.86 34.17
CA VAL A 89 6.87 -0.19 33.26
C VAL A 89 8.03 -0.83 32.50
N THR A 90 8.22 -2.10 32.72
CA THR A 90 9.20 -2.95 32.02
C THR A 90 8.51 -3.64 30.84
N VAL A 91 9.01 -3.45 29.63
CA VAL A 91 8.49 -4.08 28.41
C VAL A 91 9.53 -5.05 27.85
N THR A 92 9.16 -6.31 27.70
CA THR A 92 10.00 -7.40 27.18
C THR A 92 9.25 -8.16 26.09
N GLY A 93 9.90 -9.13 25.45
CA GLY A 93 9.24 -10.00 24.47
C GLY A 93 9.40 -9.55 23.02
N ALA A 94 9.97 -8.38 22.74
CA ALA A 94 10.19 -7.92 21.37
C ALA A 94 11.05 -8.90 20.54
N GLU A 95 11.93 -9.67 21.17
CA GLU A 95 12.75 -10.70 20.52
C GLU A 95 11.94 -11.88 19.95
N TRP A 96 10.75 -12.13 20.47
CA TRP A 96 9.88 -13.18 19.94
C TRP A 96 9.35 -12.83 18.56
N LEU A 97 9.23 -11.54 18.25
CA LEU A 97 8.77 -11.03 16.96
C LEU A 97 9.74 -11.37 15.83
N LEU A 98 11.02 -11.63 16.15
CA LEU A 98 12.03 -12.11 15.20
C LEU A 98 11.85 -13.60 14.83
N ARG A 99 11.08 -14.37 15.62
CA ARG A 99 10.93 -15.83 15.48
C ARG A 99 9.64 -16.27 14.80
N VAL A 100 8.70 -15.36 14.61
CA VAL A 100 7.40 -15.69 14.04
C VAL A 100 7.50 -15.72 12.52
N LYS A 101 7.23 -16.88 11.91
CA LYS A 101 7.05 -16.99 10.46
C LYS A 101 5.73 -16.34 10.09
N MET A 102 5.71 -15.57 8.98
CA MET A 102 4.45 -15.18 8.35
C MET A 102 3.60 -16.43 8.10
N ARG A 103 2.35 -16.41 8.51
CA ARG A 103 1.38 -17.44 8.16
C ARG A 103 0.93 -17.24 6.74
N GLU A 104 0.52 -18.29 6.06
CA GLU A 104 -0.16 -18.20 4.78
C GLU A 104 -1.37 -17.26 4.93
N GLY A 105 -1.39 -16.14 4.17
CA GLY A 105 -2.43 -15.13 4.21
C GLY A 105 -2.18 -13.90 5.11
N GLU A 106 -1.02 -13.79 5.78
CA GLU A 106 -0.65 -12.57 6.53
C GLU A 106 0.14 -11.60 5.63
N GLU A 107 -0.36 -10.38 5.48
CA GLU A 107 0.26 -9.32 4.65
C GLU A 107 1.49 -8.66 5.31
N GLN A 108 1.62 -8.74 6.64
CA GLN A 108 2.71 -8.13 7.40
C GLN A 108 3.22 -9.07 8.50
N SER A 109 4.55 -9.06 8.72
CA SER A 109 5.13 -9.78 9.84
C SER A 109 4.75 -9.14 11.19
N ASP A 110 4.76 -9.92 12.28
CA ASP A 110 4.53 -9.36 13.62
C ASP A 110 5.59 -8.29 13.98
N LEU A 111 6.76 -8.36 13.38
CA LEU A 111 7.81 -7.37 13.55
C LEU A 111 7.47 -6.05 12.83
N ASP A 112 6.93 -6.11 11.62
CA ASP A 112 6.49 -4.93 10.88
C ASP A 112 5.31 -4.26 11.58
N LYS A 113 4.37 -5.06 12.08
CA LYS A 113 3.27 -4.58 12.94
C LYS A 113 3.80 -3.88 14.19
N PHE A 114 4.83 -4.43 14.84
CA PHE A 114 5.44 -3.82 16.02
C PHE A 114 6.04 -2.45 15.70
N PHE A 115 6.83 -2.32 14.64
CA PHE A 115 7.38 -1.02 14.25
C PHE A 115 6.29 -0.02 13.86
N GLY A 116 5.27 -0.47 13.16
CA GLY A 116 4.10 0.34 12.84
C GLY A 116 3.39 0.83 14.10
N TYR A 117 3.13 -0.07 15.06
CA TYR A 117 2.54 0.32 16.35
C TYR A 117 3.42 1.29 17.14
N LEU A 118 4.74 1.14 17.13
CA LEU A 118 5.66 2.10 17.76
C LEU A 118 5.55 3.48 17.12
N GLN A 119 5.52 3.54 15.80
CA GLN A 119 5.40 4.80 15.07
C GLN A 119 4.06 5.49 15.36
N TRP A 120 2.98 4.72 15.41
CA TRP A 120 1.63 5.21 15.62
C TRP A 120 1.32 5.58 17.08
N THR A 121 1.85 4.85 18.07
CA THR A 121 1.52 5.05 19.49
C THR A 121 2.18 6.27 20.12
N ARG A 122 3.00 7.00 19.37
CA ARG A 122 3.76 8.16 19.82
C ARG A 122 2.97 9.11 20.72
N GLU A 123 1.80 9.58 20.26
CA GLU A 123 0.99 10.55 21.00
C GLU A 123 0.21 9.90 22.14
N GLY A 124 -0.29 8.69 21.93
CA GLY A 124 -1.01 7.95 22.95
C GLY A 124 -0.18 7.53 24.18
N LEU A 125 1.16 7.53 24.05
CA LEU A 125 2.04 7.30 25.21
C LEU A 125 2.15 8.52 26.14
N ARG A 126 1.83 9.74 25.69
CA ARG A 126 1.86 10.95 26.52
C ARG A 126 0.93 10.93 27.71
N GLU A 127 -0.11 10.16 27.65
CA GLU A 127 -1.06 9.98 28.77
C GLU A 127 -0.43 9.24 29.96
N PHE A 128 0.62 8.44 29.71
CA PHE A 128 1.32 7.67 30.75
C PHE A 128 2.49 8.48 31.32
N ARG A 129 2.35 8.97 32.53
CA ARG A 129 3.38 9.76 33.22
C ARG A 129 4.30 8.87 34.07
N VAL A 130 4.91 7.89 33.42
CA VAL A 130 5.80 6.91 34.06
C VAL A 130 6.98 6.61 33.17
N PRO A 131 8.16 6.23 33.70
CA PRO A 131 9.24 5.68 32.90
C PRO A 131 8.85 4.32 32.32
N ILE A 132 9.10 4.15 31.02
CA ILE A 132 8.90 2.92 30.28
C ILE A 132 10.25 2.41 29.83
N VAL A 133 10.62 1.22 30.27
CA VAL A 133 11.88 0.54 29.93
C VAL A 133 11.60 -0.54 28.90
N LEU A 134 11.90 -0.25 27.62
CA LEU A 134 11.69 -1.16 26.50
C LEU A 134 12.97 -1.96 26.23
N TRP A 135 12.92 -3.26 26.53
CA TRP A 135 14.01 -4.19 26.27
C TRP A 135 13.92 -4.78 24.86
N VAL A 136 15.01 -4.65 24.12
CA VAL A 136 15.13 -5.11 22.73
C VAL A 136 16.47 -5.81 22.50
N THR A 137 16.61 -6.54 21.40
CA THR A 137 17.92 -7.00 20.92
C THR A 137 18.65 -5.86 20.20
N HIS A 138 19.97 -5.97 20.03
CA HIS A 138 20.76 -5.00 19.26
C HIS A 138 20.28 -4.94 17.80
N ARG A 139 19.74 -6.03 17.26
CA ARG A 139 19.13 -6.08 15.93
C ARG A 139 17.86 -5.22 15.88
N ILE A 140 16.92 -5.45 16.80
CA ILE A 140 15.68 -4.66 16.88
C ILE A 140 15.99 -3.18 17.14
N LEU A 141 16.97 -2.86 17.98
CA LEU A 141 17.40 -1.48 18.24
C LEU A 141 17.79 -0.74 16.95
N ARG A 142 18.53 -1.41 16.07
CA ARG A 142 18.89 -0.82 14.76
C ARG A 142 17.68 -0.58 13.88
N GLU A 143 16.75 -1.51 13.86
CA GLU A 143 15.54 -1.40 13.05
C GLU A 143 14.56 -0.35 13.60
N ILE A 144 14.42 -0.19 14.93
CA ILE A 144 13.59 0.89 15.52
C ILE A 144 14.04 2.27 15.01
N SER A 145 15.34 2.53 14.97
CA SER A 145 15.86 3.82 14.51
C SER A 145 15.57 4.09 13.04
N ARG A 146 15.41 3.04 12.24
CA ARG A 146 15.19 3.09 10.79
C ARG A 146 13.72 3.08 10.42
N GLN A 147 12.92 2.22 11.05
CA GLN A 147 11.52 1.96 10.68
C GLN A 147 10.50 2.73 11.53
N ALA A 148 10.91 3.21 12.72
CA ALA A 148 10.07 4.04 13.59
C ALA A 148 10.82 5.32 14.02
N PRO A 149 11.21 6.21 13.09
CA PRO A 149 12.04 7.38 13.37
C PRO A 149 11.38 8.38 14.34
N ASP A 150 10.07 8.55 14.27
CA ASP A 150 9.33 9.43 15.17
C ASP A 150 9.32 8.89 16.60
N PHE A 151 9.04 7.61 16.79
CA PHE A 151 9.16 6.95 18.08
C PHE A 151 10.60 7.03 18.60
N TRP A 152 11.59 6.82 17.72
CA TRP A 152 13.00 6.94 18.04
C TRP A 152 13.38 8.34 18.55
N SER A 153 12.77 9.41 18.02
CA SER A 153 13.03 10.79 18.43
C SER A 153 12.59 11.08 19.87
N TRP A 154 11.67 10.31 20.43
CA TRP A 154 11.11 10.51 21.78
C TRP A 154 11.87 9.78 22.88
N ARG A 155 12.82 8.93 22.54
CA ARG A 155 13.60 8.22 23.56
C ARG A 155 14.34 9.22 24.46
N LYS A 156 14.29 8.96 25.76
CA LYS A 156 15.08 9.69 26.75
C LYS A 156 16.52 9.23 26.74
N ALA A 157 16.73 7.91 26.59
CA ALA A 157 18.06 7.30 26.56
C ALA A 157 18.05 5.97 25.78
N VAL A 158 19.24 5.59 25.32
CA VAL A 158 19.52 4.24 24.80
C VAL A 158 20.66 3.68 25.60
N LEU A 159 20.43 2.56 26.28
CA LEU A 159 21.43 1.83 27.05
C LEU A 159 21.76 0.51 26.36
N ARG A 160 22.99 0.03 26.52
CA ARG A 160 23.45 -1.24 25.94
C ARG A 160 24.16 -2.04 27.01
N PHE A 161 23.71 -3.29 27.18
CA PHE A 161 24.37 -4.28 28.02
C PHE A 161 25.17 -5.22 27.14
N SER A 162 26.42 -5.44 27.48
CA SER A 162 27.31 -6.35 26.77
C SER A 162 27.07 -7.77 27.26
N SER A 163 26.93 -8.74 26.34
CA SER A 163 26.76 -10.16 26.66
C SER A 163 27.95 -10.69 27.46
N GLU A 164 27.66 -11.41 28.55
CA GLU A 164 28.66 -12.07 29.38
C GLU A 164 28.93 -13.51 28.92
N GLU A 165 27.93 -14.16 28.31
CA GLU A 165 28.04 -15.45 27.62
C GLU A 165 27.23 -15.37 26.31
N ALA A 166 27.89 -15.68 25.19
CA ALA A 166 27.24 -15.69 23.88
C ALA A 166 26.49 -17.02 23.68
N GLU A 167 25.23 -17.11 24.10
CA GLU A 167 24.33 -18.08 23.47
C GLU A 167 23.84 -17.50 22.15
N PRO A 168 24.14 -18.14 21.00
CA PRO A 168 23.64 -17.63 19.71
C PRO A 168 22.13 -17.76 19.69
N ILE A 169 21.44 -16.62 19.61
CA ILE A 169 20.03 -16.60 19.24
C ILE A 169 19.96 -17.22 17.84
N PRO A 170 19.13 -18.26 17.59
CA PRO A 170 19.07 -18.90 16.27
C PRO A 170 18.75 -17.87 15.20
N VAL A 171 19.72 -17.57 14.37
CA VAL A 171 19.58 -16.69 13.20
C VAL A 171 18.96 -17.53 12.09
N TRP A 172 17.76 -17.23 11.69
CA TRP A 172 17.20 -17.71 10.43
C TRP A 172 17.79 -16.91 9.27
N ASN A 173 18.19 -17.61 8.21
CA ASN A 173 18.98 -17.17 7.08
C ASN A 173 18.68 -15.76 6.57
N GLU A 174 19.77 -15.05 6.24
CA GLU A 174 19.84 -13.69 5.70
C GLU A 174 19.12 -13.47 4.36
N GLU A 175 18.61 -14.50 3.72
CA GLU A 175 17.95 -14.40 2.40
C GLU A 175 16.62 -13.61 2.40
N ARG A 176 16.05 -13.28 3.58
CA ARG A 176 14.81 -12.50 3.68
C ARG A 176 14.97 -11.03 4.06
N SER A 177 16.18 -10.58 4.40
CA SER A 177 16.42 -9.14 4.64
C SER A 177 16.37 -8.27 3.38
N GLN A 178 16.26 -8.87 2.20
CA GLN A 178 16.08 -8.15 0.94
C GLN A 178 14.60 -7.92 0.56
N LEU A 179 13.65 -8.57 1.24
CA LEU A 179 12.22 -8.46 0.94
C LEU A 179 11.50 -7.30 1.64
N SER A 180 12.10 -6.69 2.65
CA SER A 180 11.51 -5.50 3.29
C SER A 180 12.21 -4.20 2.87
N GLN A 181 12.41 -4.00 1.58
CA GLN A 181 12.43 -2.65 1.05
C GLN A 181 10.96 -2.26 0.78
N SER A 182 10.18 -2.18 1.87
CA SER A 182 8.92 -1.45 1.86
C SER A 182 9.18 -0.07 1.25
N GLN A 183 8.39 0.25 0.24
CA GLN A 183 8.43 1.58 -0.35
C GLN A 183 8.12 2.59 0.76
N PRO A 184 8.66 3.81 0.75
CA PRO A 184 8.36 4.85 1.75
C PRO A 184 6.88 5.23 1.81
N GLU A 185 6.02 4.59 1.06
CA GLU A 185 4.58 4.82 0.96
C GLU A 185 3.73 3.82 1.78
N ASP A 186 4.31 2.74 2.31
CA ASP A 186 3.62 1.83 3.23
C ASP A 186 3.61 2.45 4.64
N GLU A 187 2.78 3.47 4.80
CA GLU A 187 2.45 4.03 6.11
C GLU A 187 1.69 2.97 6.90
N PHE A 188 2.20 2.58 8.07
CA PHE A 188 1.49 1.66 8.95
C PHE A 188 0.10 2.22 9.28
N LEU A 189 -0.92 1.40 9.06
CA LEU A 189 -2.31 1.75 9.34
C LEU A 189 -2.79 0.95 10.56
N PRO A 190 -3.26 1.63 11.61
CA PRO A 190 -3.79 0.96 12.80
C PRO A 190 -5.12 0.24 12.50
N PRO A 191 -5.57 -0.69 13.37
CA PRO A 191 -6.90 -1.27 13.27
C PRO A 191 -7.99 -0.20 13.25
N LEU A 192 -8.99 -0.36 12.39
CA LEU A 192 -10.04 0.63 12.18
C LEU A 192 -10.76 1.04 13.48
N GLU A 193 -11.09 0.07 14.33
CA GLU A 193 -11.82 0.32 15.58
C GLU A 193 -10.99 1.16 16.57
N GLU A 194 -9.69 0.88 16.67
CA GLU A 194 -8.78 1.64 17.53
C GLU A 194 -8.64 3.09 17.02
N LEU A 195 -8.48 3.26 15.71
CA LEU A 195 -8.38 4.58 15.10
C LEU A 195 -9.64 5.42 15.30
N LEU A 196 -10.82 4.83 15.11
CA LEU A 196 -12.11 5.50 15.36
C LEU A 196 -12.27 5.92 16.81
N SER A 197 -11.88 5.04 17.76
CA SER A 197 -11.92 5.35 19.19
C SER A 197 -10.99 6.52 19.54
N GLU A 198 -9.80 6.56 18.96
CA GLU A 198 -8.83 7.64 19.20
C GLU A 198 -9.31 8.97 18.63
N ILE A 199 -9.84 8.96 17.41
CA ILE A 199 -10.44 10.15 16.79
C ILE A 199 -11.55 10.69 17.71
N GLN A 200 -12.47 9.84 18.14
CA GLN A 200 -13.58 10.24 19.01
C GLN A 200 -13.11 10.80 20.35
N GLN A 201 -12.08 10.20 20.96
CA GLN A 201 -11.49 10.68 22.20
C GLN A 201 -10.87 12.06 22.02
N LEU A 202 -10.07 12.26 20.97
CA LEU A 202 -9.39 13.54 20.69
C LEU A 202 -10.39 14.62 20.29
N GLU A 203 -11.43 14.32 19.54
CA GLU A 203 -12.49 15.28 19.21
C GLU A 203 -13.22 15.78 20.45
N SER A 204 -13.43 14.91 21.44
CA SER A 204 -14.12 15.29 22.69
C SER A 204 -13.21 16.03 23.67
N SER A 205 -11.91 15.72 23.71
CA SER A 205 -10.96 16.24 24.70
C SER A 205 -10.10 17.40 24.19
N THR A 206 -9.64 17.34 22.95
CA THR A 206 -8.72 18.28 22.31
C THR A 206 -9.03 18.44 20.83
N PRO A 207 -10.17 19.07 20.45
CA PRO A 207 -10.62 19.17 19.06
C PRO A 207 -9.64 19.92 18.13
N GLU A 208 -8.76 20.74 18.69
CA GLU A 208 -7.71 21.48 17.95
C GLU A 208 -6.39 20.71 17.83
N SER A 209 -6.35 19.44 18.23
CA SER A 209 -5.14 18.62 18.14
C SER A 209 -4.67 18.49 16.69
N SER A 210 -3.38 18.81 16.45
CA SER A 210 -2.74 18.60 15.15
C SER A 210 -2.76 17.14 14.68
N ASN A 211 -2.84 16.20 15.65
CA ASN A 211 -2.87 14.76 15.37
C ASN A 211 -4.15 14.32 14.66
N LEU A 212 -5.27 15.00 14.90
CA LEU A 212 -6.53 14.66 14.22
C LEU A 212 -6.42 14.70 12.71
N ALA A 213 -5.62 15.61 12.14
CA ALA A 213 -5.39 15.67 10.70
C ALA A 213 -4.72 14.38 10.19
N THR A 214 -3.71 13.90 10.90
CA THR A 214 -3.00 12.66 10.55
C THR A 214 -3.89 11.44 10.72
N LEU A 215 -4.66 11.36 11.80
CA LEU A 215 -5.59 10.24 12.05
C LEU A 215 -6.69 10.18 10.99
N TYR A 216 -7.24 11.32 10.58
CA TYR A 216 -8.21 11.36 9.49
C TYR A 216 -7.61 10.97 8.14
N LYS A 217 -6.36 11.37 7.85
CA LYS A 217 -5.63 10.89 6.65
C LYS A 217 -5.47 9.37 6.66
N GLN A 218 -5.10 8.79 7.80
CA GLN A 218 -4.99 7.33 7.97
C GLN A 218 -6.34 6.63 7.85
N LEU A 219 -7.41 7.21 8.42
CA LEU A 219 -8.76 6.69 8.32
C LEU A 219 -9.21 6.60 6.85
N GLY A 220 -8.97 7.66 6.08
CA GLY A 220 -9.23 7.67 4.65
C GLY A 220 -8.47 6.57 3.91
N GLN A 221 -7.20 6.35 4.27
CA GLN A 221 -6.39 5.29 3.65
C GLN A 221 -6.89 3.89 4.02
N ILE A 222 -7.32 3.66 5.27
CA ILE A 222 -7.88 2.37 5.70
C ILE A 222 -9.16 2.05 4.91
N TYR A 223 -10.09 2.98 4.81
CA TYR A 223 -11.31 2.75 4.04
C TYR A 223 -11.00 2.53 2.55
N ALA A 224 -10.08 3.31 1.97
CA ALA A 224 -9.63 3.11 0.58
C ALA A 224 -9.06 1.71 0.35
N ASN A 225 -8.21 1.22 1.27
CA ASN A 225 -7.62 -0.12 1.18
C ASN A 225 -8.69 -1.23 1.36
N ARG A 226 -9.68 -1.03 2.22
CA ARG A 226 -10.80 -1.98 2.40
C ARG A 226 -11.64 -2.10 1.12
N ILE A 227 -11.92 -0.97 0.47
CA ILE A 227 -12.62 -0.94 -0.82
C ILE A 227 -11.80 -1.68 -1.88
N ALA A 228 -10.52 -1.34 -2.02
CA ALA A 228 -9.63 -1.95 -3.01
C ALA A 228 -9.47 -3.48 -2.82
N SER A 229 -9.49 -3.96 -1.56
CA SER A 229 -9.38 -5.39 -1.24
C SER A 229 -10.73 -6.13 -1.18
N GLY A 230 -11.85 -5.48 -1.56
CA GLY A 230 -13.19 -6.09 -1.50
C GLY A 230 -13.68 -6.40 -0.08
N LYS A 231 -13.06 -5.81 0.95
CA LYS A 231 -13.42 -6.00 2.37
C LYS A 231 -14.45 -4.97 2.87
N ALA A 232 -14.92 -4.08 2.01
CA ALA A 232 -15.94 -3.10 2.36
C ALA A 232 -17.27 -3.79 2.66
N THR A 233 -17.87 -3.46 3.81
CA THR A 233 -19.17 -4.03 4.21
C THR A 233 -20.34 -3.29 3.57
N ASN A 234 -20.18 -2.00 3.32
CA ASN A 234 -21.11 -1.15 2.59
C ASN A 234 -20.30 -0.22 1.69
N LEU A 235 -20.20 -0.56 0.42
CA LEU A 235 -19.31 0.10 -0.55
C LEU A 235 -19.60 1.60 -0.68
N GLU A 236 -20.86 2.01 -0.84
CA GLU A 236 -21.21 3.43 -1.01
C GLU A 236 -20.96 4.22 0.27
N GLN A 237 -21.24 3.63 1.43
CA GLN A 237 -20.96 4.26 2.72
C GLN A 237 -19.46 4.41 2.96
N GLU A 238 -18.65 3.36 2.70
CA GLU A 238 -17.21 3.40 2.91
C GLU A 238 -16.52 4.33 1.88
N ARG A 239 -17.06 4.47 0.66
CA ARG A 239 -16.62 5.48 -0.31
C ARG A 239 -16.79 6.90 0.23
N GLN A 240 -17.99 7.20 0.73
CA GLN A 240 -18.26 8.51 1.31
C GLN A 240 -17.38 8.77 2.54
N GLN A 241 -17.26 7.78 3.44
CA GLN A 241 -16.39 7.87 4.61
C GLN A 241 -14.91 8.11 4.23
N THR A 242 -14.44 7.53 3.12
CA THR A 242 -13.08 7.76 2.61
C THR A 242 -12.89 9.22 2.20
N ILE A 243 -13.85 9.75 1.44
CA ILE A 243 -13.81 11.15 0.98
C ILE A 243 -13.88 12.10 2.17
N ASP A 244 -14.83 11.87 3.09
CA ASP A 244 -15.02 12.69 4.28
C ASP A 244 -13.78 12.69 5.17
N ALA A 245 -13.15 11.54 5.35
CA ALA A 245 -11.94 11.42 6.13
C ALA A 245 -10.77 12.21 5.51
N PHE A 246 -10.52 12.07 4.20
CA PHE A 246 -9.49 12.88 3.53
C PHE A 246 -9.82 14.37 3.55
N GLN A 247 -11.10 14.73 3.39
CA GLN A 247 -11.51 16.14 3.44
C GLN A 247 -11.30 16.74 4.84
N ASN A 248 -11.64 16.01 5.90
CA ASN A 248 -11.36 16.41 7.29
C ASN A 248 -9.86 16.59 7.53
N ALA A 249 -9.03 15.70 7.01
CA ALA A 249 -7.57 15.85 7.08
C ALA A 249 -7.10 17.12 6.37
N ILE A 250 -7.56 17.36 5.14
CA ILE A 250 -7.23 18.52 4.30
C ILE A 250 -7.62 19.82 5.02
N ASP A 251 -8.83 19.91 5.55
CA ASP A 251 -9.32 21.13 6.22
C ASP A 251 -8.52 21.43 7.48
N ARG A 252 -8.17 20.40 8.26
CA ARG A 252 -7.31 20.55 9.44
C ARG A 252 -5.88 20.95 9.08
N TYR A 253 -5.27 20.34 8.04
CA TYR A 253 -3.93 20.76 7.59
C TYR A 253 -3.92 22.20 7.07
N ARG A 254 -5.00 22.69 6.44
CA ARG A 254 -5.15 24.11 6.09
C ARG A 254 -5.17 25.01 7.33
N GLN A 255 -5.97 24.64 8.35
CA GLN A 255 -6.03 25.39 9.61
C GLN A 255 -4.68 25.43 10.34
N LEU A 256 -3.93 24.33 10.28
CA LEU A 256 -2.60 24.20 10.88
C LEU A 256 -1.49 24.86 10.05
N ASN A 257 -1.80 25.35 8.87
CA ASN A 257 -0.85 25.87 7.89
C ASN A 257 0.29 24.86 7.54
N SER A 258 -0.02 23.55 7.61
CA SER A 258 0.92 22.46 7.28
C SER A 258 0.86 22.14 5.80
N GLN A 259 1.54 22.95 4.98
CA GLN A 259 1.46 22.87 3.52
C GLN A 259 1.95 21.52 2.96
N SER A 260 3.03 20.97 3.51
CA SER A 260 3.58 19.68 3.07
C SER A 260 2.59 18.53 3.28
N ASP A 261 1.96 18.45 4.46
CA ASP A 261 0.96 17.42 4.76
C ASP A 261 -0.33 17.62 3.96
N LEU A 262 -0.69 18.90 3.73
CA LEU A 262 -1.84 19.26 2.89
C LEU A 262 -1.66 18.77 1.45
N GLY A 263 -0.50 19.00 0.82
CA GLY A 263 -0.18 18.50 -0.51
C GLY A 263 -0.27 16.97 -0.59
N GLY A 264 0.29 16.30 0.44
CA GLY A 264 0.23 14.84 0.56
C GLY A 264 -1.20 14.30 0.72
N ALA A 265 -2.06 14.94 1.52
CA ALA A 265 -3.45 14.53 1.73
C ALA A 265 -4.30 14.72 0.47
N LEU A 266 -4.12 15.83 -0.24
CA LEU A 266 -4.78 16.10 -1.53
C LEU A 266 -4.41 15.05 -2.57
N ARG A 267 -3.13 14.66 -2.65
CA ARG A 267 -2.67 13.61 -3.56
C ARG A 267 -3.30 12.26 -3.24
N ARG A 268 -3.43 11.88 -1.95
CA ARG A 268 -4.11 10.64 -1.53
C ARG A 268 -5.60 10.66 -1.87
N LEU A 269 -6.29 11.79 -1.66
CA LEU A 269 -7.67 11.95 -2.10
C LEU A 269 -7.78 11.79 -3.62
N GLY A 270 -6.87 12.40 -4.38
CA GLY A 270 -6.80 12.26 -5.83
C GLY A 270 -6.61 10.81 -6.26
N ASN A 271 -5.69 10.06 -5.62
CA ASN A 271 -5.46 8.64 -5.89
C ASN A 271 -6.72 7.80 -5.64
N PHE A 272 -7.43 8.07 -4.55
CA PHE A 272 -8.69 7.39 -4.27
C PHE A 272 -9.76 7.70 -5.32
N LEU A 273 -9.95 8.97 -5.67
CA LEU A 273 -10.93 9.38 -6.69
C LEU A 273 -10.61 8.80 -8.07
N ASP A 274 -9.32 8.75 -8.45
CA ASP A 274 -8.85 8.11 -9.69
C ASP A 274 -9.18 6.61 -9.71
N SER A 275 -8.94 5.90 -8.60
CA SER A 275 -9.30 4.49 -8.44
C SER A 275 -10.81 4.23 -8.54
N GLN A 276 -11.63 5.23 -8.20
CA GLN A 276 -13.09 5.19 -8.36
C GLN A 276 -13.57 5.68 -9.73
N SER A 277 -12.64 5.86 -10.69
CA SER A 277 -12.90 6.41 -12.04
C SER A 277 -13.53 7.82 -12.02
N ARG A 278 -13.35 8.56 -10.92
CA ARG A 278 -13.75 9.98 -10.80
C ARG A 278 -12.60 10.88 -11.25
N TYR A 279 -12.22 10.75 -12.50
CA TYR A 279 -10.99 11.34 -13.03
C TYR A 279 -10.96 12.86 -12.97
N GLU A 280 -12.08 13.53 -13.21
CA GLU A 280 -12.17 15.00 -13.15
C GLU A 280 -11.95 15.52 -11.73
N ASP A 281 -12.55 14.87 -10.74
CA ASP A 281 -12.35 15.22 -9.33
C ASP A 281 -10.91 14.93 -8.86
N ALA A 282 -10.33 13.83 -9.33
CA ALA A 282 -8.94 13.50 -9.07
C ALA A 282 -7.98 14.56 -9.63
N ILE A 283 -8.24 15.03 -10.86
CA ILE A 283 -7.47 16.12 -11.50
C ILE A 283 -7.48 17.37 -10.63
N VAL A 284 -8.65 17.77 -10.10
CA VAL A 284 -8.75 18.94 -9.21
C VAL A 284 -7.89 18.76 -7.96
N ALA A 285 -7.96 17.60 -7.33
CA ALA A 285 -7.15 17.31 -6.14
C ALA A 285 -5.64 17.32 -6.43
N TYR A 286 -5.22 16.73 -7.55
CA TYR A 286 -3.81 16.71 -7.97
C TYR A 286 -3.30 18.10 -8.36
N GLN A 287 -4.12 18.94 -9.00
CA GLN A 287 -3.75 20.32 -9.32
C GLN A 287 -3.52 21.15 -8.07
N GLN A 288 -4.39 21.03 -7.06
CA GLN A 288 -4.19 21.70 -5.77
C GLN A 288 -2.93 21.20 -5.07
N SER A 289 -2.68 19.89 -5.08
CA SER A 289 -1.45 19.32 -4.54
C SER A 289 -0.23 19.89 -5.26
N LEU A 290 -0.23 19.93 -6.59
CA LEU A 290 0.86 20.43 -7.43
C LEU A 290 1.17 21.92 -7.13
N GLU A 291 0.15 22.75 -6.98
CA GLU A 291 0.32 24.16 -6.63
C GLU A 291 1.03 24.33 -5.30
N ILE A 292 0.58 23.59 -4.28
CA ILE A 292 1.19 23.61 -2.95
C ILE A 292 2.65 23.13 -2.99
N GLU A 293 2.93 22.01 -3.66
CA GLU A 293 4.27 21.45 -3.73
C GLU A 293 5.26 22.40 -4.43
N ARG A 294 4.77 23.18 -5.42
CA ARG A 294 5.53 24.25 -6.07
C ARG A 294 5.80 25.42 -5.13
N GLU A 295 4.77 25.87 -4.41
CA GLU A 295 4.91 26.99 -3.45
C GLU A 295 5.93 26.70 -2.35
N ILE A 296 5.95 25.48 -1.82
CA ILE A 296 6.91 25.07 -0.78
C ILE A 296 8.26 24.61 -1.32
N GLY A 297 8.42 24.55 -2.64
CA GLY A 297 9.66 24.08 -3.28
C GLY A 297 9.93 22.58 -3.10
N ASN A 298 8.91 21.77 -2.81
CA ASN A 298 9.05 20.32 -2.70
C ASN A 298 9.09 19.66 -4.09
N ARG A 299 10.27 19.63 -4.70
CA ARG A 299 10.48 19.08 -6.05
C ARG A 299 10.02 17.63 -6.18
N ARG A 300 10.21 16.80 -5.14
CA ARG A 300 9.76 15.40 -5.17
C ARG A 300 8.24 15.29 -5.15
N GLY A 301 7.57 16.09 -4.32
CA GLY A 301 6.10 16.16 -4.29
C GLY A 301 5.51 16.70 -5.60
N GLU A 302 6.18 17.72 -6.20
CA GLU A 302 5.82 18.27 -7.49
C GLU A 302 5.86 17.19 -8.59
N ALA A 303 6.96 16.44 -8.71
CA ALA A 303 7.08 15.35 -9.68
C ALA A 303 6.01 14.28 -9.50
N ALA A 304 5.74 13.87 -8.24
CA ALA A 304 4.69 12.88 -7.94
C ALA A 304 3.29 13.39 -8.32
N SER A 305 2.97 14.66 -8.03
CA SER A 305 1.68 15.27 -8.40
C SER A 305 1.51 15.40 -9.91
N LEU A 306 2.59 15.75 -10.64
CA LEU A 306 2.60 15.77 -12.10
C LEU A 306 2.38 14.37 -12.69
N GLY A 307 3.04 13.34 -12.14
CA GLY A 307 2.88 11.96 -12.55
C GLY A 307 1.43 11.48 -12.38
N ASN A 308 0.83 11.71 -11.22
CA ASN A 308 -0.55 11.30 -10.95
C ASN A 308 -1.56 12.09 -11.81
N LEU A 309 -1.34 13.39 -11.98
CA LEU A 309 -2.16 14.22 -12.88
C LEU A 309 -2.08 13.72 -14.33
N GLY A 310 -0.88 13.33 -14.78
CA GLY A 310 -0.66 12.68 -16.07
C GLY A 310 -1.45 11.38 -16.21
N SER A 311 -1.45 10.54 -15.16
CA SER A 311 -2.24 9.29 -15.11
C SER A 311 -3.74 9.55 -15.28
N ALA A 312 -4.30 10.52 -14.56
CA ALA A 312 -5.72 10.85 -14.67
C ALA A 312 -6.08 11.35 -16.07
N TYR A 313 -5.25 12.20 -16.69
CA TYR A 313 -5.47 12.62 -18.09
C TYR A 313 -5.31 11.46 -19.08
N ASN A 314 -4.38 10.52 -18.83
CA ASN A 314 -4.25 9.32 -19.66
C ASN A 314 -5.50 8.45 -19.57
N SER A 315 -6.07 8.28 -18.38
CA SER A 315 -7.32 7.53 -18.14
C SER A 315 -8.54 8.16 -18.83
N LEU A 316 -8.56 9.51 -18.94
CA LEU A 316 -9.56 10.25 -19.71
C LEU A 316 -9.34 10.20 -21.25
N GLY A 317 -8.26 9.56 -21.72
CA GLY A 317 -7.90 9.53 -23.14
C GLY A 317 -7.25 10.83 -23.64
N GLN A 318 -6.92 11.77 -22.75
CA GLN A 318 -6.25 13.03 -23.09
C GLN A 318 -4.72 12.84 -23.12
N TYR A 319 -4.27 11.92 -23.98
CA TYR A 319 -2.90 11.42 -24.01
C TYR A 319 -1.84 12.52 -24.22
N GLN A 320 -2.14 13.54 -25.02
CA GLN A 320 -1.18 14.61 -25.26
C GLN A 320 -0.89 15.42 -23.99
N ARG A 321 -1.91 15.73 -23.19
CA ARG A 321 -1.74 16.39 -21.90
C ARG A 321 -0.98 15.51 -20.90
N ALA A 322 -1.27 14.21 -20.89
CA ALA A 322 -0.56 13.27 -20.05
C ALA A 322 0.95 13.26 -20.38
N ILE A 323 1.30 13.24 -21.67
CA ILE A 323 2.70 13.28 -22.14
C ILE A 323 3.41 14.54 -21.64
N GLU A 324 2.80 15.72 -21.76
CA GLU A 324 3.37 16.99 -21.30
C GLU A 324 3.67 16.98 -19.78
N LEU A 325 2.76 16.42 -18.99
CA LEU A 325 2.91 16.30 -17.54
C LEU A 325 3.98 15.28 -17.15
N TYR A 326 4.01 14.14 -17.80
CA TYR A 326 5.06 13.14 -17.56
C TYR A 326 6.45 13.62 -17.98
N GLN A 327 6.56 14.46 -19.03
CA GLN A 327 7.82 15.08 -19.41
C GLN A 327 8.31 16.04 -18.32
N GLN A 328 7.43 16.86 -17.75
CA GLN A 328 7.79 17.73 -16.61
C GLN A 328 8.21 16.91 -15.39
N SER A 329 7.47 15.84 -15.07
CA SER A 329 7.85 14.93 -13.99
C SER A 329 9.24 14.32 -14.22
N LEU A 330 9.52 13.82 -15.43
CA LEU A 330 10.80 13.24 -15.82
C LEU A 330 11.97 14.24 -15.68
N GLU A 331 11.76 15.49 -16.09
CA GLU A 331 12.76 16.55 -15.96
C GLU A 331 13.12 16.79 -14.49
N ILE A 332 12.10 16.89 -13.63
CA ILE A 332 12.31 17.07 -12.19
C ILE A 332 13.02 15.86 -11.57
N GLU A 333 12.60 14.63 -11.92
CA GLU A 333 13.21 13.42 -11.37
C GLU A 333 14.70 13.31 -11.75
N ARG A 334 15.08 13.76 -12.94
CA ARG A 334 16.46 13.89 -13.38
C ARG A 334 17.23 14.96 -12.61
N GLU A 335 16.64 16.14 -12.42
CA GLU A 335 17.23 17.24 -11.65
C GLU A 335 17.56 16.82 -10.21
N ILE A 336 16.64 16.12 -9.55
CA ILE A 336 16.84 15.67 -8.15
C ILE A 336 17.62 14.35 -8.04
N GLY A 337 18.03 13.76 -9.15
CA GLY A 337 18.78 12.50 -9.18
C GLY A 337 18.00 11.26 -8.74
N ASN A 338 16.65 11.30 -8.77
CA ASN A 338 15.80 10.18 -8.40
C ASN A 338 15.70 9.17 -9.56
N ARG A 339 16.66 8.24 -9.64
CA ARG A 339 16.72 7.24 -10.71
C ARG A 339 15.46 6.36 -10.78
N LYS A 340 14.83 6.03 -9.63
CA LYS A 340 13.58 5.28 -9.61
C LYS A 340 12.45 6.09 -10.24
N GLY A 341 12.26 7.35 -9.82
CA GLY A 341 11.24 8.25 -10.38
C GLY A 341 11.46 8.54 -11.86
N GLU A 342 12.73 8.70 -12.30
CA GLU A 342 13.08 8.81 -13.72
C GLU A 342 12.56 7.62 -14.51
N ALA A 343 12.82 6.39 -14.05
CA ALA A 343 12.36 5.17 -14.73
C ALA A 343 10.84 5.05 -14.73
N ASP A 344 10.16 5.45 -13.64
CA ASP A 344 8.71 5.43 -13.55
C ASP A 344 8.08 6.45 -14.51
N SER A 345 8.64 7.67 -14.61
CA SER A 345 8.19 8.70 -15.56
C SER A 345 8.40 8.29 -17.01
N LEU A 346 9.54 7.65 -17.34
CA LEU A 346 9.79 7.09 -18.68
C LEU A 346 8.78 6.00 -19.04
N ASN A 347 8.45 5.15 -18.07
CA ASN A 347 7.46 4.09 -18.25
C ASN A 347 6.06 4.67 -18.52
N ASN A 348 5.65 5.67 -17.75
CA ASN A 348 4.35 6.34 -17.92
C ASN A 348 4.27 7.09 -19.27
N LEU A 349 5.35 7.74 -19.69
CA LEU A 349 5.46 8.31 -21.04
C LEU A 349 5.29 7.23 -22.11
N GLY A 350 5.95 6.08 -21.95
CA GLY A 350 5.81 4.94 -22.86
C GLY A 350 4.37 4.47 -22.96
N ILE A 351 3.65 4.33 -21.85
CA ILE A 351 2.23 3.97 -21.82
C ILE A 351 1.40 5.01 -22.58
N ALA A 352 1.60 6.30 -22.33
CA ALA A 352 0.84 7.36 -22.98
C ALA A 352 1.11 7.41 -24.51
N TYR A 353 2.36 7.25 -24.94
CA TYR A 353 2.70 7.16 -26.36
C TYR A 353 2.11 5.91 -27.02
N ASN A 354 2.09 4.78 -26.32
CA ASN A 354 1.45 3.55 -26.82
C ASN A 354 -0.06 3.75 -27.01
N SER A 355 -0.73 4.39 -26.05
CA SER A 355 -2.16 4.74 -26.13
C SER A 355 -2.46 5.74 -27.25
N LEU A 356 -1.51 6.64 -27.56
CA LEU A 356 -1.60 7.57 -28.70
C LEU A 356 -1.29 6.90 -30.05
N GLY A 357 -0.95 5.60 -30.07
CA GLY A 357 -0.59 4.87 -31.29
C GLY A 357 0.87 5.07 -31.74
N GLN A 358 1.70 5.77 -30.98
CA GLN A 358 3.11 5.99 -31.28
C GLN A 358 3.97 4.87 -30.68
N HIS A 359 3.71 3.63 -31.09
CA HIS A 359 4.26 2.41 -30.50
C HIS A 359 5.78 2.36 -30.53
N GLN A 360 6.43 2.89 -31.58
CA GLN A 360 7.90 2.89 -31.66
C GLN A 360 8.55 3.77 -30.56
N ARG A 361 7.97 4.94 -30.30
CA ARG A 361 8.42 5.80 -29.19
C ARG A 361 8.19 5.15 -27.84
N ALA A 362 7.06 4.47 -27.69
CA ALA A 362 6.75 3.72 -26.47
C ALA A 362 7.83 2.65 -26.19
N ILE A 363 8.24 1.90 -27.22
CA ILE A 363 9.31 0.89 -27.13
C ILE A 363 10.61 1.52 -26.63
N GLU A 364 11.04 2.64 -27.21
CA GLU A 364 12.28 3.33 -26.83
C GLU A 364 12.25 3.79 -25.36
N LEU A 365 11.11 4.31 -24.89
CA LEU A 365 10.94 4.78 -23.51
C LEU A 365 10.90 3.63 -22.52
N HIS A 366 10.18 2.55 -22.83
CA HIS A 366 10.16 1.35 -21.98
C HIS A 366 11.55 0.68 -21.92
N GLN A 367 12.33 0.70 -23.00
CA GLN A 367 13.71 0.20 -22.98
C GLN A 367 14.60 1.02 -22.05
N GLN A 368 14.51 2.36 -22.09
CA GLN A 368 15.25 3.23 -21.17
C GLN A 368 14.83 2.98 -19.71
N SER A 369 13.53 2.86 -19.44
CA SER A 369 13.03 2.51 -18.12
C SER A 369 13.59 1.17 -17.64
N LEU A 370 13.57 0.15 -18.50
CA LEU A 370 14.08 -1.19 -18.21
C LEU A 370 15.57 -1.17 -17.85
N GLU A 371 16.39 -0.43 -18.62
CA GLU A 371 17.81 -0.27 -18.35
C GLU A 371 18.05 0.32 -16.97
N ILE A 372 17.37 1.43 -16.64
CA ILE A 372 17.49 2.05 -15.31
C ILE A 372 17.03 1.09 -14.20
N LYS A 373 15.91 0.37 -14.38
CA LYS A 373 15.41 -0.58 -13.37
C LYS A 373 16.41 -1.72 -13.11
N ARG A 374 17.12 -2.18 -14.15
CA ARG A 374 18.22 -3.16 -14.03
C ARG A 374 19.41 -2.58 -13.28
N ASP A 375 19.84 -1.38 -13.63
CA ASP A 375 20.98 -0.70 -13.00
C ASP A 375 20.79 -0.48 -11.50
N ILE A 376 19.58 -0.14 -11.09
CA ILE A 376 19.25 0.08 -9.66
C ILE A 376 18.82 -1.22 -8.93
N GLY A 377 18.85 -2.38 -9.58
CA GLY A 377 18.48 -3.67 -9.01
C GLY A 377 16.98 -3.82 -8.67
N ASN A 378 16.10 -3.01 -9.26
CA ASN A 378 14.67 -3.06 -9.01
C ASN A 378 14.01 -4.17 -9.83
N ARG A 379 14.08 -5.42 -9.36
CA ARG A 379 13.55 -6.61 -10.05
C ARG A 379 12.05 -6.51 -10.36
N ARG A 380 11.24 -6.02 -9.42
CA ARG A 380 9.80 -5.79 -9.66
C ARG A 380 9.57 -4.75 -10.77
N GLY A 381 10.33 -3.64 -10.72
CA GLY A 381 10.28 -2.62 -11.77
C GLY A 381 10.77 -3.13 -13.13
N GLU A 382 11.79 -4.00 -13.15
CA GLU A 382 12.27 -4.67 -14.35
C GLU A 382 11.15 -5.50 -15.01
N ALA A 383 10.46 -6.35 -14.24
CA ALA A 383 9.33 -7.13 -14.72
C ALA A 383 8.22 -6.25 -15.30
N ALA A 384 7.82 -5.20 -14.58
CA ALA A 384 6.81 -4.25 -15.06
C ALA A 384 7.22 -3.56 -16.38
N SER A 385 8.49 -3.15 -16.51
CA SER A 385 8.99 -2.54 -17.75
C SER A 385 9.02 -3.54 -18.92
N LEU A 386 9.35 -4.82 -18.67
CA LEU A 386 9.27 -5.90 -19.67
C LEU A 386 7.81 -6.12 -20.10
N GLY A 387 6.87 -6.14 -19.17
CA GLY A 387 5.44 -6.25 -19.46
C GLY A 387 4.94 -5.11 -20.35
N ASN A 388 5.29 -3.87 -20.02
CA ASN A 388 4.88 -2.70 -20.81
C ASN A 388 5.57 -2.66 -22.19
N LEU A 389 6.84 -3.04 -22.26
CA LEU A 389 7.55 -3.20 -23.54
C LEU A 389 6.88 -4.28 -24.40
N GLY A 390 6.48 -5.40 -23.81
CA GLY A 390 5.69 -6.45 -24.46
C GLY A 390 4.36 -5.91 -24.99
N SER A 391 3.65 -5.07 -24.21
CA SER A 391 2.41 -4.44 -24.62
C SER A 391 2.60 -3.50 -25.82
N ALA A 392 3.69 -2.75 -25.88
CA ALA A 392 4.00 -1.89 -27.01
C ALA A 392 4.32 -2.72 -28.29
N TYR A 393 5.05 -3.83 -28.17
CA TYR A 393 5.26 -4.76 -29.29
C TYR A 393 3.98 -5.46 -29.73
N ASN A 394 3.10 -5.82 -28.79
CA ASN A 394 1.79 -6.40 -29.09
C ASN A 394 0.91 -5.41 -29.88
N SER A 395 0.91 -4.14 -29.47
CA SER A 395 0.18 -3.06 -30.17
C SER A 395 0.75 -2.81 -31.57
N LEU A 396 2.07 -3.00 -31.76
CA LEU A 396 2.73 -2.89 -33.06
C LEU A 396 2.50 -4.15 -33.96
N GLY A 397 1.80 -5.18 -33.46
CA GLY A 397 1.56 -6.44 -34.16
C GLY A 397 2.73 -7.43 -34.12
N GLN A 398 3.77 -7.15 -33.35
CA GLN A 398 4.93 -8.03 -33.18
C GLN A 398 4.71 -9.01 -32.03
N TYR A 399 3.67 -9.83 -32.16
CA TYR A 399 3.15 -10.69 -31.08
C TYR A 399 4.19 -11.68 -30.53
N GLN A 400 5.07 -12.23 -31.39
CA GLN A 400 6.08 -13.18 -30.92
C GLN A 400 7.08 -12.52 -29.98
N ARG A 401 7.54 -11.29 -30.29
CA ARG A 401 8.41 -10.51 -29.39
C ARG A 401 7.70 -10.15 -28.08
N ALA A 402 6.42 -9.80 -28.16
CA ALA A 402 5.63 -9.53 -26.98
C ALA A 402 5.58 -10.75 -26.04
N ILE A 403 5.34 -11.95 -26.60
CA ILE A 403 5.31 -13.21 -25.83
C ILE A 403 6.67 -13.45 -25.13
N GLU A 404 7.79 -13.28 -25.83
CA GLU A 404 9.12 -13.45 -25.24
C GLU A 404 9.37 -12.51 -24.06
N LEU A 405 8.91 -11.26 -24.15
CA LEU A 405 9.04 -10.26 -23.09
C LEU A 405 8.11 -10.57 -21.90
N TYR A 406 6.88 -10.97 -22.15
CA TYR A 406 5.96 -11.39 -21.09
C TYR A 406 6.44 -12.65 -20.37
N GLN A 407 7.09 -13.59 -21.08
CA GLN A 407 7.70 -14.75 -20.46
C GLN A 407 8.86 -14.37 -19.54
N GLN A 408 9.71 -13.41 -19.94
CA GLN A 408 10.78 -12.89 -19.09
C GLN A 408 10.21 -12.16 -17.84
N SER A 409 9.15 -11.36 -18.01
CA SER A 409 8.44 -10.75 -16.89
C SER A 409 7.93 -11.81 -15.91
N LEU A 410 7.23 -12.81 -16.44
CA LEU A 410 6.67 -13.92 -15.66
C LEU A 410 7.74 -14.71 -14.88
N GLU A 411 8.91 -14.94 -15.48
CA GLU A 411 10.03 -15.61 -14.82
C GLU A 411 10.52 -14.80 -13.61
N ILE A 412 10.72 -13.49 -13.79
CA ILE A 412 11.13 -12.59 -12.71
C ILE A 412 10.08 -12.55 -11.60
N GLU A 413 8.80 -12.42 -11.95
CA GLU A 413 7.71 -12.35 -10.99
C GLU A 413 7.61 -13.61 -10.13
N ARG A 414 7.83 -14.79 -10.74
CA ARG A 414 7.95 -16.07 -10.02
C ARG A 414 9.17 -16.13 -9.12
N GLU A 415 10.32 -15.66 -9.59
CA GLU A 415 11.55 -15.59 -8.78
C GLU A 415 11.38 -14.76 -7.52
N ILE A 416 10.72 -13.60 -7.64
CA ILE A 416 10.51 -12.67 -6.51
C ILE A 416 9.24 -12.97 -5.71
N GLY A 417 8.44 -13.97 -6.09
CA GLY A 417 7.18 -14.34 -5.45
C GLY A 417 6.06 -13.30 -5.62
N ASP A 418 6.12 -12.48 -6.67
CA ASP A 418 5.07 -11.49 -6.97
C ASP A 418 3.89 -12.15 -7.68
N ARG A 419 2.97 -12.70 -6.91
CA ARG A 419 1.78 -13.41 -7.44
C ARG A 419 0.87 -12.47 -8.24
N GLY A 420 0.76 -11.20 -7.85
CA GLY A 420 -0.01 -10.20 -8.60
C GLY A 420 0.61 -9.89 -9.97
N GLY A 421 1.93 -9.71 -10.00
CA GLY A 421 2.69 -9.58 -11.24
C GLY A 421 2.54 -10.81 -12.13
N GLU A 422 2.71 -12.01 -11.55
CA GLU A 422 2.52 -13.29 -12.26
C GLU A 422 1.15 -13.37 -12.94
N ALA A 423 0.07 -13.02 -12.24
CA ALA A 423 -1.28 -12.97 -12.79
C ALA A 423 -1.38 -12.01 -14.00
N ASN A 424 -0.80 -10.81 -13.86
CA ASN A 424 -0.79 -9.81 -14.94
C ASN A 424 -0.02 -10.31 -16.19
N SER A 425 1.15 -10.91 -16.01
CA SER A 425 1.95 -11.45 -17.12
C SER A 425 1.23 -12.61 -17.84
N LEU A 426 0.54 -13.47 -17.09
CA LEU A 426 -0.30 -14.52 -17.67
C LEU A 426 -1.48 -13.93 -18.47
N GLY A 427 -2.13 -12.89 -17.96
CA GLY A 427 -3.18 -12.15 -18.67
C GLY A 427 -2.67 -11.55 -19.99
N ASN A 428 -1.46 -10.95 -19.95
CA ASN A 428 -0.81 -10.40 -21.14
C ASN A 428 -0.43 -11.47 -22.16
N LEU A 429 0.09 -12.62 -21.73
CA LEU A 429 0.33 -13.80 -22.58
C LEU A 429 -0.95 -14.27 -23.24
N GLY A 430 -2.04 -14.39 -22.47
CA GLY A 430 -3.37 -14.73 -22.99
C GLY A 430 -3.82 -13.77 -24.09
N ASN A 431 -3.64 -12.46 -23.89
CA ASN A 431 -3.96 -11.44 -24.89
C ASN A 431 -3.08 -11.54 -26.14
N ALA A 432 -1.79 -11.81 -26.00
CA ALA A 432 -0.88 -11.96 -27.13
C ALA A 432 -1.22 -13.23 -27.96
N TYR A 433 -1.50 -14.35 -27.30
CA TYR A 433 -1.95 -15.57 -27.99
C TYR A 433 -3.32 -15.41 -28.66
N LYS A 434 -4.24 -14.67 -28.03
CA LYS A 434 -5.52 -14.28 -28.65
C LYS A 434 -5.28 -13.49 -29.94
N SER A 435 -4.35 -12.54 -29.92
CA SER A 435 -4.00 -11.71 -31.09
C SER A 435 -3.35 -12.52 -32.23
N LEU A 436 -2.64 -13.60 -31.87
CA LEU A 436 -2.13 -14.60 -32.84
C LEU A 436 -3.21 -15.57 -33.35
N GLY A 437 -4.43 -15.52 -32.85
CA GLY A 437 -5.49 -16.49 -33.15
C GLY A 437 -5.31 -17.86 -32.51
N GLN A 438 -4.39 -18.01 -31.56
CA GLN A 438 -4.15 -19.25 -30.81
C GLN A 438 -5.06 -19.29 -29.58
N TYR A 439 -6.36 -19.43 -29.82
CA TYR A 439 -7.40 -19.27 -28.82
C TYR A 439 -7.34 -20.26 -27.66
N GLU A 440 -6.94 -21.52 -27.91
CA GLU A 440 -6.80 -22.54 -26.87
C GLU A 440 -5.74 -22.14 -25.86
N ARG A 441 -4.56 -21.67 -26.34
CA ARG A 441 -3.51 -21.15 -25.44
C ARG A 441 -3.95 -19.90 -24.69
N ALA A 442 -4.69 -19.01 -25.37
CA ALA A 442 -5.23 -17.82 -24.73
C ALA A 442 -6.17 -18.18 -23.57
N ILE A 443 -7.02 -19.20 -23.74
CA ILE A 443 -7.90 -19.73 -22.69
C ILE A 443 -7.07 -20.24 -21.51
N ASP A 444 -6.04 -21.07 -21.78
CA ASP A 444 -5.20 -21.65 -20.72
C ASP A 444 -4.52 -20.55 -19.87
N PHE A 445 -3.96 -19.52 -20.52
CA PHE A 445 -3.30 -18.42 -19.81
C PHE A 445 -4.30 -17.55 -19.02
N HIS A 446 -5.45 -17.23 -19.58
CA HIS A 446 -6.48 -16.48 -18.86
C HIS A 446 -7.10 -17.27 -17.71
N GLN A 447 -7.18 -18.61 -17.80
CA GLN A 447 -7.59 -19.46 -16.68
C GLN A 447 -6.56 -19.43 -15.55
N GLN A 448 -5.27 -19.55 -15.86
CA GLN A 448 -4.20 -19.43 -14.86
C GLN A 448 -4.24 -18.05 -14.19
N HIS A 449 -4.45 -16.97 -14.96
CA HIS A 449 -4.66 -15.63 -14.38
C HIS A 449 -5.84 -15.63 -13.41
N TYR A 450 -6.99 -16.19 -13.80
CA TYR A 450 -8.18 -16.27 -12.94
C TYR A 450 -7.90 -17.04 -11.64
N GLU A 451 -7.22 -18.18 -11.72
CA GLU A 451 -6.90 -19.00 -10.56
C GLU A 451 -5.99 -18.27 -9.56
N ILE A 452 -4.95 -17.60 -10.06
CA ILE A 452 -4.05 -16.81 -9.21
C ILE A 452 -4.78 -15.61 -8.60
N ALA A 453 -5.57 -14.88 -9.38
CA ALA A 453 -6.35 -13.74 -8.87
C ALA A 453 -7.27 -14.17 -7.72
N ARG A 454 -7.92 -15.32 -7.84
CA ARG A 454 -8.73 -15.92 -6.75
C ARG A 454 -7.88 -16.31 -5.54
N GLU A 455 -6.73 -16.93 -5.77
CA GLU A 455 -5.81 -17.35 -4.70
C GLU A 455 -5.38 -16.17 -3.83
N ILE A 456 -5.06 -15.04 -4.46
CA ILE A 456 -4.59 -13.83 -3.76
C ILE A 456 -5.71 -12.87 -3.35
N GLY A 457 -6.97 -13.20 -3.67
CA GLY A 457 -8.14 -12.35 -3.36
C GLY A 457 -8.24 -11.09 -4.23
N ASP A 458 -7.59 -11.06 -5.39
CA ASP A 458 -7.68 -9.96 -6.36
C ASP A 458 -8.98 -10.05 -7.16
N ARG A 459 -10.05 -9.47 -6.61
CA ARG A 459 -11.37 -9.45 -7.26
C ARG A 459 -11.36 -8.71 -8.60
N GLY A 460 -10.53 -7.67 -8.75
CA GLY A 460 -10.34 -6.96 -10.01
C GLY A 460 -9.70 -7.85 -11.08
N GLY A 461 -8.66 -8.60 -10.71
CA GLY A 461 -8.01 -9.59 -11.57
C GLY A 461 -8.96 -10.74 -11.96
N GLU A 462 -9.80 -11.20 -11.01
CA GLU A 462 -10.86 -12.19 -11.33
C GLU A 462 -11.80 -11.66 -12.43
N ALA A 463 -12.33 -10.45 -12.28
CA ALA A 463 -13.22 -9.83 -13.25
C ALA A 463 -12.54 -9.69 -14.63
N ASN A 464 -11.32 -9.11 -14.65
CA ASN A 464 -10.54 -8.93 -15.88
C ASN A 464 -10.29 -10.25 -16.63
N SER A 465 -9.94 -11.31 -15.91
CA SER A 465 -9.69 -12.63 -16.53
C SER A 465 -10.97 -13.23 -17.12
N LEU A 466 -12.12 -13.11 -16.43
CA LEU A 466 -13.43 -13.54 -16.94
C LEU A 466 -13.83 -12.74 -18.19
N GLY A 467 -13.64 -11.43 -18.18
CA GLY A 467 -13.88 -10.58 -19.35
C GLY A 467 -13.05 -11.01 -20.56
N ASN A 468 -11.75 -11.27 -20.35
CA ASN A 468 -10.85 -11.73 -21.41
C ASN A 468 -11.21 -13.13 -21.92
N LEU A 469 -11.54 -14.08 -21.05
CA LEU A 469 -12.08 -15.38 -21.43
C LEU A 469 -13.35 -15.22 -22.26
N GLY A 470 -14.27 -14.33 -21.83
CA GLY A 470 -15.48 -14.00 -22.57
C GLY A 470 -15.19 -13.51 -23.99
N ILE A 471 -14.18 -12.65 -24.17
CA ILE A 471 -13.74 -12.18 -25.50
C ILE A 471 -13.24 -13.35 -26.34
N VAL A 472 -12.43 -14.25 -25.80
CA VAL A 472 -11.92 -15.42 -26.55
C VAL A 472 -13.08 -16.34 -26.98
N TYR A 473 -14.03 -16.65 -26.08
CA TYR A 473 -15.20 -17.46 -26.44
C TYR A 473 -16.12 -16.74 -27.43
N TYR A 474 -16.25 -15.41 -27.36
CA TYR A 474 -16.97 -14.63 -28.36
C TYR A 474 -16.33 -14.76 -29.77
N LEU A 475 -15.00 -14.71 -29.87
CA LEU A 475 -14.25 -14.90 -31.11
C LEU A 475 -14.41 -16.33 -31.65
N LEU A 476 -14.47 -17.34 -30.77
CA LEU A 476 -14.80 -18.73 -31.09
C LEU A 476 -16.29 -18.95 -31.44
N LYS A 477 -17.10 -17.88 -31.47
CA LYS A 477 -18.55 -17.90 -31.72
C LYS A 477 -19.36 -18.70 -30.68
N GLN A 478 -18.79 -18.94 -29.50
CA GLN A 478 -19.46 -19.59 -28.38
C GLN A 478 -20.17 -18.52 -27.51
N TYR A 479 -21.17 -17.86 -28.08
CA TYR A 479 -21.76 -16.64 -27.54
C TYR A 479 -22.46 -16.81 -26.18
N GLU A 480 -23.06 -17.99 -25.92
CA GLU A 480 -23.65 -18.28 -24.59
C GLU A 480 -22.57 -18.38 -23.48
N ARG A 481 -21.44 -19.02 -23.79
CA ARG A 481 -20.30 -19.03 -22.83
C ARG A 481 -19.76 -17.65 -22.61
N ALA A 482 -19.57 -16.87 -23.67
CA ALA A 482 -19.13 -15.48 -23.58
C ALA A 482 -20.10 -14.64 -22.71
N PHE A 483 -21.41 -14.79 -22.93
CA PHE A 483 -22.44 -14.10 -22.16
C PHE A 483 -22.33 -14.42 -20.66
N ASN A 484 -22.22 -15.70 -20.29
CA ASN A 484 -22.12 -16.11 -18.89
C ASN A 484 -20.85 -15.56 -18.21
N LEU A 485 -19.71 -15.53 -18.92
CA LEU A 485 -18.45 -14.97 -18.40
C LEU A 485 -18.52 -13.45 -18.22
N TYR A 486 -19.10 -12.73 -19.18
CA TYR A 486 -19.31 -11.30 -19.06
C TYR A 486 -20.31 -10.93 -17.95
N GLN A 487 -21.28 -11.82 -17.67
CA GLN A 487 -22.20 -11.61 -16.55
C GLN A 487 -21.47 -11.75 -15.21
N GLN A 488 -20.61 -12.74 -15.06
CA GLN A 488 -19.79 -12.90 -13.85
C GLN A 488 -18.81 -11.72 -13.68
N ASP A 489 -18.15 -11.29 -14.77
CA ASP A 489 -17.31 -10.09 -14.78
C ASP A 489 -18.11 -8.86 -14.31
N TYR A 490 -19.32 -8.64 -14.85
CA TYR A 490 -20.19 -7.55 -14.42
C TYR A 490 -20.55 -7.62 -12.94
N GLU A 491 -20.92 -8.81 -12.44
CA GLU A 491 -21.29 -9.01 -11.03
C GLU A 491 -20.13 -8.68 -10.09
N ILE A 492 -18.92 -9.13 -10.40
CA ILE A 492 -17.72 -8.83 -9.62
C ILE A 492 -17.35 -7.35 -9.71
N SER A 493 -17.32 -6.78 -10.91
CA SER A 493 -17.00 -5.36 -11.12
C SER A 493 -17.97 -4.45 -10.38
N HIS A 494 -19.27 -4.82 -10.35
CA HIS A 494 -20.27 -4.10 -9.58
C HIS A 494 -20.05 -4.25 -8.06
N GLU A 495 -19.75 -5.46 -7.58
CA GLU A 495 -19.45 -5.76 -6.17
C GLU A 495 -18.29 -4.92 -5.63
N ILE A 496 -17.18 -4.83 -6.38
CA ILE A 496 -16.00 -4.07 -5.99
C ILE A 496 -16.08 -2.59 -6.34
N GLY A 497 -17.14 -2.19 -7.05
CA GLY A 497 -17.36 -0.81 -7.50
C GLY A 497 -16.40 -0.34 -8.58
N ASP A 498 -15.85 -1.24 -9.37
CA ASP A 498 -15.12 -0.90 -10.59
C ASP A 498 -16.09 -0.44 -11.68
N ARG A 499 -16.38 0.85 -11.70
CA ARG A 499 -17.31 1.45 -12.65
C ARG A 499 -16.86 1.28 -14.10
N ARG A 500 -15.56 1.23 -14.36
CA ARG A 500 -15.01 1.03 -15.71
C ARG A 500 -15.17 -0.41 -16.17
N GLY A 501 -14.86 -1.37 -15.29
CA GLY A 501 -15.11 -2.80 -15.50
C GLY A 501 -16.59 -3.07 -15.73
N GLU A 502 -17.47 -2.53 -14.88
CA GLU A 502 -18.93 -2.62 -15.02
C GLU A 502 -19.42 -2.11 -16.40
N ALA A 503 -18.90 -0.97 -16.85
CA ALA A 503 -19.27 -0.41 -18.16
C ALA A 503 -18.77 -1.29 -19.32
N ASN A 504 -17.53 -1.78 -19.25
CA ASN A 504 -16.94 -2.66 -20.26
C ASN A 504 -17.71 -3.98 -20.36
N SER A 505 -18.06 -4.59 -19.23
CA SER A 505 -18.82 -5.84 -19.18
C SER A 505 -20.23 -5.65 -19.75
N CYS A 506 -20.92 -4.52 -19.41
CA CYS A 506 -22.19 -4.16 -20.02
C CYS A 506 -22.09 -4.02 -21.54
N PHE A 507 -21.03 -3.40 -22.05
CA PHE A 507 -20.80 -3.28 -23.49
C PHE A 507 -20.62 -4.65 -24.15
N ASN A 508 -19.78 -5.51 -23.58
CA ASN A 508 -19.51 -6.85 -24.09
C ASN A 508 -20.75 -7.75 -24.02
N LEU A 509 -21.52 -7.68 -22.93
CA LEU A 509 -22.84 -8.32 -22.80
C LEU A 509 -23.76 -7.89 -23.96
N GLY A 510 -23.81 -6.58 -24.23
CA GLY A 510 -24.58 -6.05 -25.35
C GLY A 510 -24.20 -6.67 -26.69
N LEU A 511 -22.90 -6.83 -26.95
CA LEU A 511 -22.40 -7.47 -28.18
C LEU A 511 -22.77 -8.96 -28.26
N ALA A 512 -22.61 -9.71 -27.15
CA ALA A 512 -22.96 -11.13 -27.09
C ALA A 512 -24.48 -11.34 -27.28
N LEU A 513 -25.31 -10.52 -26.63
CA LEU A 513 -26.77 -10.57 -26.73
C LEU A 513 -27.28 -10.30 -28.14
N VAL A 514 -26.62 -9.43 -28.92
CA VAL A 514 -26.93 -9.28 -30.35
C VAL A 514 -26.74 -10.59 -31.12
N LYS A 515 -25.62 -11.29 -30.86
CA LYS A 515 -25.31 -12.56 -31.53
C LYS A 515 -26.26 -13.67 -31.12
N LEU A 516 -26.81 -13.59 -29.92
CA LEU A 516 -27.83 -14.50 -29.38
C LEU A 516 -29.26 -14.12 -29.80
N ASN A 517 -29.43 -13.09 -30.63
CA ASN A 517 -30.73 -12.56 -31.07
C ASN A 517 -31.62 -12.01 -29.94
N ARG A 518 -31.03 -11.67 -28.76
CA ARG A 518 -31.71 -11.11 -27.58
C ARG A 518 -31.66 -9.57 -27.65
N LYS A 519 -32.33 -8.99 -28.66
CA LYS A 519 -32.19 -7.60 -29.09
C LYS A 519 -32.54 -6.57 -28.02
N GLN A 520 -33.64 -6.78 -27.28
CA GLN A 520 -34.09 -5.80 -26.27
C GLN A 520 -33.09 -5.73 -25.10
N GLU A 521 -32.60 -6.87 -24.66
CA GLU A 521 -31.61 -6.97 -23.59
C GLU A 521 -30.26 -6.35 -24.01
N SER A 522 -29.86 -6.56 -25.27
CA SER A 522 -28.67 -5.92 -25.83
C SER A 522 -28.74 -4.39 -25.78
N ILE A 523 -29.88 -3.80 -26.21
CA ILE A 523 -30.06 -2.35 -26.18
C ILE A 523 -29.97 -1.84 -24.74
N LYS A 524 -30.58 -2.53 -23.78
CA LYS A 524 -30.52 -2.17 -22.36
C LYS A 524 -29.08 -2.24 -21.82
N ALA A 525 -28.34 -3.28 -22.15
CA ALA A 525 -26.94 -3.41 -21.73
C ALA A 525 -26.06 -2.28 -22.31
N LEU A 526 -26.19 -1.99 -23.62
CA LEU A 526 -25.47 -0.90 -24.27
C LEU A 526 -25.85 0.49 -23.73
N GLN A 527 -27.10 0.71 -23.36
CA GLN A 527 -27.54 1.95 -22.70
C GLN A 527 -26.92 2.11 -21.31
N ASN A 528 -26.82 1.03 -20.53
CA ASN A 528 -26.14 1.04 -19.25
C ASN A 528 -24.66 1.36 -19.40
N ALA A 529 -23.95 0.70 -20.33
CA ALA A 529 -22.57 0.98 -20.64
C ALA A 529 -22.37 2.46 -21.01
N ARG A 530 -23.23 2.98 -21.92
CA ARG A 530 -23.20 4.38 -22.34
C ARG A 530 -23.33 5.35 -21.17
N ARG A 531 -24.31 5.10 -20.28
CA ARG A 531 -24.53 5.94 -19.09
C ARG A 531 -23.30 5.96 -18.20
N LEU A 532 -22.74 4.79 -17.89
CA LEU A 532 -21.55 4.67 -17.05
C LEU A 532 -20.34 5.39 -17.67
N PHE A 533 -20.09 5.21 -18.97
CA PHE A 533 -19.02 5.93 -19.67
C PHE A 533 -19.23 7.44 -19.67
N GLN A 534 -20.47 7.90 -19.79
CA GLN A 534 -20.81 9.33 -19.74
C GLN A 534 -20.57 9.91 -18.35
N GLU A 535 -20.94 9.19 -17.28
CA GLU A 535 -20.68 9.59 -15.90
C GLU A 535 -19.16 9.68 -15.57
N MET A 536 -18.34 8.93 -16.30
CA MET A 536 -16.88 8.97 -16.18
C MET A 536 -16.18 9.97 -17.12
N GLY A 537 -16.92 10.72 -17.94
CA GLY A 537 -16.35 11.66 -18.92
C GLY A 537 -15.65 10.99 -20.12
N LEU A 538 -15.94 9.71 -20.40
CA LEU A 538 -15.28 8.92 -21.46
C LEU A 538 -16.03 9.04 -22.79
N GLU A 539 -16.06 10.24 -23.37
CA GLU A 539 -16.86 10.60 -24.57
C GLU A 539 -16.59 9.68 -25.78
N HIS A 540 -15.34 9.25 -25.99
CA HIS A 540 -15.00 8.33 -27.09
C HIS A 540 -15.66 6.95 -26.94
N LEU A 541 -15.88 6.45 -25.72
CA LEU A 541 -16.59 5.19 -25.45
C LEU A 541 -18.11 5.37 -25.50
N VAL A 542 -18.62 6.54 -25.12
CA VAL A 542 -20.02 6.93 -25.34
C VAL A 542 -20.36 6.87 -26.82
N GLU A 543 -19.51 7.45 -27.67
CA GLU A 543 -19.69 7.43 -29.13
C GLU A 543 -19.63 5.98 -29.67
N CYS A 544 -18.76 5.14 -29.12
CA CYS A 544 -18.68 3.72 -29.48
C CYS A 544 -20.01 2.98 -29.21
N CYS A 545 -20.62 3.21 -28.03
CA CYS A 545 -21.93 2.66 -27.69
C CYS A 545 -23.02 3.16 -28.65
N ASP A 546 -23.05 4.45 -28.95
CA ASP A 546 -24.05 5.05 -29.86
C ASP A 546 -23.92 4.51 -31.29
N ASN A 547 -22.69 4.34 -31.78
CA ASN A 547 -22.41 3.76 -33.10
C ASN A 547 -22.83 2.30 -33.15
N THR A 548 -22.57 1.53 -32.09
CA THR A 548 -22.98 0.13 -31.99
C THR A 548 -24.50 0.01 -32.00
N MET A 549 -25.21 0.78 -31.18
CA MET A 549 -26.69 0.79 -31.17
C MET A 549 -27.30 1.21 -32.52
N ARG A 550 -26.71 2.21 -33.21
CA ARG A 550 -27.16 2.60 -34.55
C ARG A 550 -27.05 1.48 -35.58
N LYS A 551 -25.91 0.78 -35.62
CA LYS A 551 -25.68 -0.37 -36.52
C LYS A 551 -26.72 -1.49 -36.32
N PHE A 552 -27.18 -1.70 -35.08
CA PHE A 552 -28.18 -2.71 -34.79
C PHE A 552 -29.61 -2.26 -35.12
N ARG A 553 -29.94 -0.97 -34.93
CA ARG A 553 -31.26 -0.42 -35.36
C ARG A 553 -31.48 -0.52 -36.87
N HIS A 554 -30.45 -0.25 -37.67
CA HIS A 554 -30.54 -0.35 -39.15
C HIS A 554 -30.62 -1.80 -39.68
N LYS A 555 -30.29 -2.79 -38.91
CA LYS A 555 -30.50 -4.23 -39.27
C LYS A 555 -31.89 -4.74 -38.89
N ILE A 556 -32.74 -3.91 -38.32
CA ILE A 556 -34.08 -4.25 -37.81
C ILE A 556 -35.17 -3.82 -38.78
N ASN A 557 -34.89 -2.89 -39.70
CA ASN A 557 -35.70 -2.50 -40.86
C ASN A 557 -35.21 -3.26 -42.13
#